data_40ab9d6917ac0da37b54647a0f1a4889
#
_entry.id   40ab9d6917ac0da37b54647a0f1a4889
#
_cell.length_a   1.000
_cell.length_b   1.000
_cell.length_c   1.000
_cell.angle_alpha   90.00
_cell.angle_beta   90.00
_cell.angle_gamma   90.00
#
_symmetry.space_group_name_H-M   'P 1'
#
loop_
_entity.id
_entity.type
_entity.pdbx_description
1 polymer ?
#
loop_
_entity_poly.entity_id
_entity_poly.type
_entity_poly.pdbx_seq_one_letter_code
_entity_poly.pdbx_strand_id
1 'polypeptide(L)'
;MRKAIETLKNIWKIEDLRQRILITILFVAIYRFGSYVVLPGINPSMLTQLHQQTSEGLLALLNMFSGGAFSNASIFALGIMPYISASIVIQLLGIAVPYFQKLQREGESGRRKMNQYTRYLTILILLVQAPSYLLNLKMQAGPSLNASLDWTLFMFTSTIILAAGSMFILWLGERITDKGIGNGISLIIMIGIIARLPQSLFQELISRMTDKTGGLVMFLIELVVLLVVIAFAILLVQGTRKIPVQYAKKIVGNKQYGGARQYIPLKVNAANVMPIIFAQAIMFIPITLVGFSNVNDASGFVRALTDHTSFWYNLIFAVLIILFTYFYTAITINPTQMAEDMKRNNGFIPGIKPGKQTAEYIDVIMSRITLPGSFFLALVAIMPAFAGIFGVKAEFAQFFGGTSLLILVGVVFDTLQQVESHLLMRHYDGLLKSGRIKGRSGNVAAY
;
A
#
# COMPACT_ATOMS: atom_id res chain seq x y z
N MET A 1 -14.77 12.62 -21.98
CA MET A 1 -15.89 11.80 -21.48
C MET A 1 -16.26 10.64 -22.40
N ARG A 2 -16.55 10.82 -23.72
CA ARG A 2 -16.92 9.70 -24.63
C ARG A 2 -15.93 8.54 -24.64
N LYS A 3 -14.62 8.79 -24.74
CA LYS A 3 -13.58 7.75 -24.69
C LYS A 3 -13.57 6.94 -23.38
N ALA A 4 -13.76 7.59 -22.22
CA ALA A 4 -13.82 6.90 -20.93
C ALA A 4 -15.06 5.99 -20.83
N ILE A 5 -16.22 6.44 -21.33
CA ILE A 5 -17.44 5.63 -21.36
C ILE A 5 -17.29 4.42 -22.32
N GLU A 6 -16.64 4.63 -23.46
CA GLU A 6 -16.33 3.53 -24.39
C GLU A 6 -15.37 2.52 -23.77
N THR A 7 -14.35 2.97 -23.06
CA THR A 7 -13.42 2.09 -22.34
C THR A 7 -14.15 1.27 -21.27
N LEU A 8 -15.00 1.91 -20.44
CA LEU A 8 -15.83 1.21 -19.46
C LEU A 8 -16.77 0.19 -20.12
N LYS A 9 -17.41 0.55 -21.23
CA LYS A 9 -18.27 -0.36 -21.99
C LYS A 9 -17.50 -1.56 -22.56
N ASN A 10 -16.27 -1.33 -23.00
CA ASN A 10 -15.38 -2.40 -23.50
C ASN A 10 -14.91 -3.33 -22.38
N ILE A 11 -14.58 -2.78 -21.20
CA ILE A 11 -14.24 -3.54 -19.98
C ILE A 11 -15.41 -4.48 -19.62
N TRP A 12 -16.65 -3.96 -19.63
CA TRP A 12 -17.85 -4.74 -19.28
C TRP A 12 -18.23 -5.82 -20.28
N LYS A 13 -17.83 -5.69 -21.55
CA LYS A 13 -18.04 -6.70 -22.59
C LYS A 13 -17.13 -7.92 -22.43
N ILE A 14 -16.02 -7.81 -21.70
CA ILE A 14 -15.10 -8.92 -21.51
C ILE A 14 -15.56 -9.73 -20.30
N GLU A 15 -16.03 -10.94 -20.53
CA GLU A 15 -16.66 -11.79 -19.53
C GLU A 15 -15.73 -12.13 -18.37
N ASP A 16 -14.48 -12.52 -18.63
CA ASP A 16 -13.47 -12.82 -17.59
C ASP A 16 -13.18 -11.60 -16.71
N LEU A 17 -12.99 -10.43 -17.32
CA LEU A 17 -12.70 -9.19 -16.59
C LEU A 17 -13.92 -8.75 -15.75
N ARG A 18 -15.12 -8.88 -16.31
CA ARG A 18 -16.38 -8.60 -15.60
C ARG A 18 -16.53 -9.50 -14.38
N GLN A 19 -16.28 -10.81 -14.51
CA GLN A 19 -16.36 -11.75 -13.40
C GLN A 19 -15.34 -11.40 -12.30
N ARG A 20 -14.10 -11.07 -12.64
CA ARG A 20 -13.06 -10.64 -11.69
C ARG A 20 -13.46 -9.36 -10.95
N ILE A 21 -14.01 -8.36 -11.66
CA ILE A 21 -14.53 -7.12 -11.05
C ILE A 21 -15.66 -7.42 -10.06
N LEU A 22 -16.63 -8.25 -10.46
CA LEU A 22 -17.77 -8.61 -9.61
C LEU A 22 -17.32 -9.36 -8.34
N ILE A 23 -16.39 -10.30 -8.48
CA ILE A 23 -15.79 -11.01 -7.33
C ILE A 23 -15.08 -10.02 -6.38
N THR A 24 -14.31 -9.09 -6.93
CA THR A 24 -13.63 -8.06 -6.13
C THR A 24 -14.63 -7.21 -5.35
N ILE A 25 -15.69 -6.72 -6.03
CA ILE A 25 -16.75 -5.92 -5.39
C ILE A 25 -17.47 -6.71 -4.31
N LEU A 26 -17.77 -7.99 -4.55
CA LEU A 26 -18.42 -8.87 -3.57
C LEU A 26 -17.58 -9.04 -2.30
N PHE A 27 -16.29 -9.35 -2.45
CA PHE A 27 -15.41 -9.52 -1.28
C PHE A 27 -15.18 -8.22 -0.52
N VAL A 28 -15.11 -7.09 -1.22
CA VAL A 28 -15.07 -5.76 -0.62
C VAL A 28 -16.35 -5.46 0.17
N ALA A 29 -17.51 -5.80 -0.36
CA ALA A 29 -18.78 -5.62 0.34
C ALA A 29 -18.83 -6.47 1.64
N ILE A 30 -18.35 -7.72 1.60
CA ILE A 30 -18.23 -8.58 2.79
C ILE A 30 -17.30 -7.94 3.84
N TYR A 31 -16.14 -7.42 3.41
CA TYR A 31 -15.21 -6.72 4.31
C TYR A 31 -15.88 -5.50 4.95
N ARG A 32 -16.56 -4.67 4.16
CA ARG A 32 -17.24 -3.47 4.69
C ARG A 32 -18.38 -3.81 5.65
N PHE A 33 -19.17 -4.82 5.33
CA PHE A 33 -20.22 -5.30 6.22
C PHE A 33 -19.65 -5.74 7.59
N GLY A 34 -18.60 -6.55 7.60
CA GLY A 34 -17.96 -6.99 8.84
C GLY A 34 -17.30 -5.87 9.65
N SER A 35 -16.93 -4.75 9.01
CA SER A 35 -16.38 -3.57 9.73
C SER A 35 -17.41 -2.87 10.61
N TYR A 36 -18.70 -3.11 10.43
CA TYR A 36 -19.80 -2.58 11.25
C TYR A 36 -20.31 -3.57 12.28
N VAL A 37 -19.89 -4.84 12.24
CA VAL A 37 -20.29 -5.85 13.22
C VAL A 37 -19.48 -5.65 14.50
N VAL A 38 -20.11 -5.10 15.54
CA VAL A 38 -19.48 -4.82 16.83
C VAL A 38 -19.18 -6.10 17.60
N LEU A 39 -18.12 -6.11 18.41
CA LEU A 39 -17.77 -7.22 19.29
C LEU A 39 -18.90 -7.51 20.28
N PRO A 40 -19.22 -8.81 20.52
CA PRO A 40 -20.23 -9.19 21.51
C PRO A 40 -19.89 -8.64 22.90
N GLY A 41 -20.87 -8.02 23.55
CA GLY A 41 -20.68 -7.42 24.89
C GLY A 41 -20.37 -5.93 24.91
N ILE A 42 -20.32 -5.25 23.77
CA ILE A 42 -20.11 -3.81 23.66
C ILE A 42 -21.40 -3.15 23.15
N ASN A 43 -21.81 -2.07 23.81
CA ASN A 43 -22.94 -1.25 23.39
C ASN A 43 -22.49 -0.21 22.35
N PRO A 44 -22.95 -0.29 21.09
CA PRO A 44 -22.51 0.60 20.02
C PRO A 44 -22.92 2.07 20.24
N SER A 45 -24.01 2.35 20.96
CA SER A 45 -24.50 3.71 21.26
C SER A 45 -23.56 4.51 22.16
N MET A 46 -22.70 3.86 22.93
CA MET A 46 -21.75 4.50 23.85
C MET A 46 -20.32 4.65 23.29
N LEU A 47 -20.09 4.28 22.05
CA LEU A 47 -18.77 4.36 21.39
C LEU A 47 -18.40 5.77 20.91
N THR A 48 -19.29 6.77 21.09
CA THR A 48 -19.04 8.16 20.67
C THR A 48 -17.78 8.77 21.29
N GLN A 49 -17.46 8.42 22.52
CA GLN A 49 -16.21 8.87 23.18
C GLN A 49 -14.98 8.24 22.53
N LEU A 50 -15.05 6.97 22.16
CA LEU A 50 -13.99 6.27 21.44
C LEU A 50 -13.75 6.89 20.05
N HIS A 51 -14.82 7.29 19.35
CA HIS A 51 -14.72 8.00 18.08
C HIS A 51 -13.97 9.33 18.21
N GLN A 52 -14.23 10.11 19.24
CA GLN A 52 -13.55 11.39 19.48
C GLN A 52 -12.06 11.19 19.78
N GLN A 53 -11.71 10.21 20.60
CA GLN A 53 -10.32 9.94 20.98
C GLN A 53 -9.52 9.26 19.86
N THR A 54 -10.17 8.50 18.98
CA THR A 54 -9.53 7.88 17.82
C THR A 54 -9.46 8.80 16.60
N SER A 55 -9.98 10.02 16.66
CA SER A 55 -9.86 11.02 15.59
C SER A 55 -8.51 11.73 15.58
N GLU A 56 -7.74 11.65 16.66
CA GLU A 56 -6.43 12.31 16.80
C GLU A 56 -5.30 11.30 17.06
N GLY A 57 -4.11 11.67 16.67
CA GLY A 57 -2.89 10.92 16.96
C GLY A 57 -2.74 9.61 16.17
N LEU A 58 -2.02 8.66 16.75
CA LEU A 58 -1.71 7.38 16.12
C LEU A 58 -2.94 6.47 15.96
N LEU A 59 -3.89 6.54 16.91
CA LEU A 59 -5.11 5.76 16.84
C LEU A 59 -5.95 6.13 15.62
N ALA A 60 -5.85 7.38 15.16
CA ALA A 60 -6.49 7.84 13.93
C ALA A 60 -5.93 7.09 12.69
N LEU A 61 -4.63 6.83 12.64
CA LEU A 61 -4.02 6.05 11.57
C LEU A 61 -4.49 4.59 11.56
N LEU A 62 -4.49 3.93 12.74
CA LEU A 62 -5.02 2.56 12.87
C LEU A 62 -6.48 2.49 12.45
N ASN A 63 -7.28 3.46 12.88
CA ASN A 63 -8.68 3.57 12.55
C ASN A 63 -8.91 3.79 11.05
N MET A 64 -8.03 4.56 10.42
CA MET A 64 -8.06 4.80 8.97
C MET A 64 -7.71 3.54 8.16
N PHE A 65 -6.65 2.82 8.53
CA PHE A 65 -6.29 1.56 7.86
C PHE A 65 -7.33 0.44 8.04
N SER A 66 -8.02 0.43 9.19
CA SER A 66 -9.12 -0.50 9.44
C SER A 66 -10.47 -0.03 8.83
N GLY A 67 -10.48 1.16 8.19
CA GLY A 67 -11.69 1.72 7.58
C GLY A 67 -12.80 2.06 8.57
N GLY A 68 -12.45 2.43 9.81
CA GLY A 68 -13.36 2.73 10.89
C GLY A 68 -13.69 1.54 11.80
N ALA A 69 -13.22 0.35 11.47
CA ALA A 69 -13.50 -0.85 12.26
C ALA A 69 -12.90 -0.76 13.68
N PHE A 70 -11.77 -0.06 13.85
CA PHE A 70 -11.11 0.15 15.12
C PHE A 70 -11.99 0.99 16.09
N SER A 71 -12.50 2.13 15.63
CA SER A 71 -13.37 3.01 16.44
C SER A 71 -14.76 2.42 16.68
N ASN A 72 -15.23 1.55 15.79
CA ASN A 72 -16.50 0.83 15.94
C ASN A 72 -16.38 -0.38 16.86
N ALA A 73 -15.20 -0.68 17.43
CA ALA A 73 -14.93 -1.89 18.19
C ALA A 73 -15.46 -3.16 17.50
N SER A 74 -15.25 -3.26 16.19
CA SER A 74 -15.78 -4.34 15.37
C SER A 74 -14.94 -5.61 15.45
N ILE A 75 -15.48 -6.72 14.93
CA ILE A 75 -14.74 -7.99 14.77
C ILE A 75 -13.50 -7.83 13.89
N PHE A 76 -13.45 -6.79 13.07
CA PHE A 76 -12.32 -6.44 12.19
C PHE A 76 -11.48 -5.27 12.71
N ALA A 77 -11.56 -4.94 14.00
CA ALA A 77 -10.90 -3.77 14.58
C ALA A 77 -9.39 -3.72 14.35
N LEU A 78 -8.69 -4.85 14.45
CA LEU A 78 -7.24 -4.92 14.17
C LEU A 78 -6.91 -4.93 12.68
N GLY A 79 -7.90 -5.18 11.82
CA GLY A 79 -7.75 -5.15 10.38
C GLY A 79 -6.63 -6.04 9.86
N ILE A 80 -5.86 -5.53 8.89
CA ILE A 80 -4.75 -6.22 8.24
C ILE A 80 -3.37 -5.82 8.82
N MET A 81 -3.32 -4.90 9.80
CA MET A 81 -2.07 -4.39 10.38
C MET A 81 -1.15 -5.48 10.96
N PRO A 82 -1.65 -6.49 11.70
CA PRO A 82 -0.80 -7.57 12.21
C PRO A 82 -0.09 -8.34 11.10
N TYR A 83 -0.77 -8.56 9.97
CA TYR A 83 -0.17 -9.20 8.81
C TYR A 83 0.89 -8.33 8.14
N ILE A 84 0.67 -7.02 8.02
CA ILE A 84 1.67 -6.11 7.48
C ILE A 84 2.93 -6.16 8.33
N SER A 85 2.79 -6.06 9.65
CA SER A 85 3.91 -6.16 10.59
C SER A 85 4.66 -7.49 10.46
N ALA A 86 3.94 -8.61 10.38
CA ALA A 86 4.52 -9.93 10.17
C ALA A 86 5.27 -10.03 8.82
N SER A 87 4.67 -9.52 7.76
CA SER A 87 5.28 -9.51 6.41
C SER A 87 6.58 -8.70 6.39
N ILE A 88 6.61 -7.55 7.07
CA ILE A 88 7.81 -6.72 7.23
C ILE A 88 8.92 -7.51 7.92
N VAL A 89 8.61 -8.14 9.06
CA VAL A 89 9.60 -8.94 9.81
C VAL A 89 10.16 -10.08 8.95
N ILE A 90 9.31 -10.82 8.24
CA ILE A 90 9.77 -11.92 7.36
C ILE A 90 10.61 -11.40 6.19
N GLN A 91 10.29 -10.24 5.61
CA GLN A 91 11.11 -9.62 4.58
C GLN A 91 12.49 -9.20 5.11
N LEU A 92 12.56 -8.62 6.31
CA LEU A 92 13.83 -8.26 6.96
C LEU A 92 14.65 -9.52 7.30
N LEU A 93 14.01 -10.58 7.78
CA LEU A 93 14.66 -11.87 8.01
C LEU A 93 15.19 -12.48 6.70
N GLY A 94 14.49 -12.26 5.58
CA GLY A 94 14.94 -12.65 4.24
C GLY A 94 16.27 -12.02 3.82
N ILE A 95 16.69 -10.94 4.47
CA ILE A 95 17.96 -10.27 4.23
C ILE A 95 19.00 -10.67 5.28
N ALA A 96 18.59 -10.70 6.55
CA ALA A 96 19.49 -10.89 7.67
C ALA A 96 19.87 -12.38 7.88
N VAL A 97 18.99 -13.32 7.58
CA VAL A 97 19.16 -14.73 7.91
C VAL A 97 19.37 -15.57 6.64
N PRO A 98 20.50 -16.30 6.52
CA PRO A 98 20.83 -17.11 5.33
C PRO A 98 19.75 -18.13 4.94
N TYR A 99 19.04 -18.69 5.91
CA TYR A 99 17.94 -19.63 5.69
C TYR A 99 16.81 -19.01 4.85
N PHE A 100 16.37 -17.81 5.22
CA PHE A 100 15.32 -17.09 4.49
C PHE A 100 15.81 -16.57 3.12
N GLN A 101 17.10 -16.20 3.01
CA GLN A 101 17.71 -15.86 1.72
C GLN A 101 17.67 -17.05 0.75
N LYS A 102 17.96 -18.25 1.24
CA LYS A 102 17.88 -19.48 0.44
C LYS A 102 16.44 -19.72 -0.05
N LEU A 103 15.44 -19.57 0.83
CA LEU A 103 14.03 -19.70 0.48
C LEU A 103 13.61 -18.67 -0.60
N GLN A 104 14.10 -17.44 -0.55
CA GLN A 104 13.81 -16.45 -1.61
C GLN A 104 14.36 -16.87 -2.98
N ARG A 105 15.50 -17.57 -3.00
CA ARG A 105 16.11 -18.07 -4.25
C ARG A 105 15.44 -19.35 -4.78
N GLU A 106 14.73 -20.11 -3.98
CA GLU A 106 14.00 -21.34 -4.36
C GLU A 106 12.77 -21.06 -5.26
N GLY A 107 12.46 -19.81 -5.56
CA GLY A 107 11.35 -19.42 -6.44
C GLY A 107 9.98 -19.61 -5.79
N GLU A 108 9.03 -20.23 -6.50
CA GLU A 108 7.63 -20.30 -6.05
C GLU A 108 7.45 -21.20 -4.82
N SER A 109 8.20 -22.29 -4.70
CA SER A 109 8.18 -23.16 -3.52
C SER A 109 8.62 -22.42 -2.26
N GLY A 110 9.71 -21.66 -2.35
CA GLY A 110 10.21 -20.85 -1.24
C GLY A 110 9.25 -19.72 -0.86
N ARG A 111 8.62 -19.07 -1.84
CA ARG A 111 7.57 -18.06 -1.60
C ARG A 111 6.38 -18.61 -0.82
N ARG A 112 5.92 -19.82 -1.14
CA ARG A 112 4.83 -20.47 -0.41
C ARG A 112 5.20 -20.71 1.06
N LYS A 113 6.42 -21.18 1.33
CA LYS A 113 6.93 -21.36 2.70
C LYS A 113 7.04 -20.03 3.45
N MET A 114 7.56 -18.98 2.81
CA MET A 114 7.64 -17.65 3.40
C MET A 114 6.25 -17.11 3.77
N ASN A 115 5.26 -17.29 2.89
CA ASN A 115 3.88 -16.89 3.18
C ASN A 115 3.29 -17.66 4.37
N GLN A 116 3.61 -18.95 4.53
CA GLN A 116 3.21 -19.74 5.70
C GLN A 116 3.84 -19.20 6.99
N TYR A 117 5.14 -18.89 6.99
CA TYR A 117 5.80 -18.28 8.15
C TYR A 117 5.20 -16.90 8.48
N THR A 118 4.86 -16.10 7.47
CA THR A 118 4.18 -14.82 7.66
C THR A 118 2.83 -15.03 8.36
N ARG A 119 2.03 -16.02 7.96
CA ARG A 119 0.74 -16.33 8.61
C ARG A 119 0.91 -16.78 10.07
N TYR A 120 1.88 -17.64 10.36
CA TYR A 120 2.15 -18.05 11.75
C TYR A 120 2.58 -16.87 12.62
N LEU A 121 3.47 -16.04 12.09
CA LEU A 121 3.91 -14.81 12.79
C LEU A 121 2.75 -13.84 12.97
N THR A 122 1.85 -13.71 12.00
CA THR A 122 0.63 -12.91 12.11
C THR A 122 -0.24 -13.35 13.28
N ILE A 123 -0.46 -14.67 13.45
CA ILE A 123 -1.24 -15.21 14.57
C ILE A 123 -0.56 -14.88 15.91
N LEU A 124 0.78 -15.03 15.99
CA LEU A 124 1.52 -14.70 17.19
C LEU A 124 1.41 -13.22 17.55
N ILE A 125 1.54 -12.33 16.57
CA ILE A 125 1.37 -10.89 16.77
C ILE A 125 -0.06 -10.57 17.19
N LEU A 126 -1.07 -11.22 16.61
CA LEU A 126 -2.48 -11.04 16.97
C LEU A 126 -2.75 -11.40 18.43
N LEU A 127 -2.17 -12.51 18.93
CA LEU A 127 -2.33 -12.91 20.31
C LEU A 127 -1.75 -11.91 21.32
N VAL A 128 -0.80 -11.07 20.91
CA VAL A 128 -0.25 -10.00 21.74
C VAL A 128 -1.03 -8.69 21.55
N GLN A 129 -1.39 -8.35 20.31
CA GLN A 129 -2.06 -7.07 20.01
C GLN A 129 -3.54 -7.06 20.41
N ALA A 130 -4.26 -8.20 20.33
CA ALA A 130 -5.68 -8.22 20.64
C ALA A 130 -5.96 -7.94 22.14
N PRO A 131 -5.27 -8.55 23.12
CA PRO A 131 -5.41 -8.17 24.52
C PRO A 131 -5.05 -6.72 24.79
N SER A 132 -3.97 -6.20 24.16
CA SER A 132 -3.56 -4.80 24.29
C SER A 132 -4.66 -3.85 23.80
N TYR A 133 -5.28 -4.15 22.66
CA TYR A 133 -6.40 -3.39 22.12
C TYR A 133 -7.61 -3.41 23.10
N LEU A 134 -7.95 -4.58 23.65
CA LEU A 134 -9.08 -4.73 24.59
C LEU A 134 -8.84 -3.99 25.91
N LEU A 135 -7.59 -3.96 26.41
CA LEU A 135 -7.22 -3.15 27.59
C LEU A 135 -7.40 -1.65 27.31
N ASN A 136 -6.94 -1.20 26.14
CA ASN A 136 -7.14 0.19 25.69
C ASN A 136 -8.63 0.53 25.58
N LEU A 137 -9.40 -0.38 24.98
CA LEU A 137 -10.86 -0.25 24.87
C LEU A 137 -11.53 -0.13 26.25
N LYS A 138 -11.09 -0.93 27.24
CA LYS A 138 -11.60 -0.84 28.62
C LYS A 138 -11.31 0.52 29.26
N MET A 139 -10.12 1.07 29.04
CA MET A 139 -9.72 2.36 29.58
C MET A 139 -10.50 3.52 28.98
N GLN A 140 -10.76 3.45 27.66
CA GLN A 140 -11.38 4.55 26.90
C GLN A 140 -12.90 4.45 26.83
N ALA A 141 -13.45 3.25 26.74
CA ALA A 141 -14.86 2.97 26.52
C ALA A 141 -15.47 2.12 27.65
N GLY A 142 -14.92 2.23 28.86
CA GLY A 142 -15.39 1.46 30.02
C GLY A 142 -16.92 1.49 30.27
N PRO A 143 -17.62 2.64 30.10
CA PRO A 143 -19.08 2.68 30.22
C PRO A 143 -19.83 1.91 29.13
N SER A 144 -19.21 1.62 27.97
CA SER A 144 -19.85 0.88 26.88
C SER A 144 -19.79 -0.65 27.07
N LEU A 145 -19.02 -1.12 28.04
CA LEU A 145 -18.95 -2.54 28.38
C LEU A 145 -20.14 -2.93 29.25
N ASN A 146 -20.80 -4.06 28.95
CA ASN A 146 -21.86 -4.59 29.78
C ASN A 146 -21.32 -4.96 31.18
N ALA A 147 -21.87 -4.32 32.22
CA ALA A 147 -21.42 -4.50 33.61
C ALA A 147 -21.57 -5.93 34.15
N SER A 148 -22.37 -6.77 33.48
CA SER A 148 -22.64 -8.16 33.88
C SER A 148 -21.62 -9.18 33.32
N LEU A 149 -20.64 -8.76 32.49
CA LEU A 149 -19.68 -9.65 31.87
C LEU A 149 -18.41 -9.76 32.71
N ASP A 150 -17.99 -11.01 32.96
CA ASP A 150 -16.68 -11.27 33.55
C ASP A 150 -15.59 -10.81 32.56
N TRP A 151 -14.76 -9.87 33.02
CA TRP A 151 -13.71 -9.28 32.19
C TRP A 151 -12.75 -10.31 31.61
N THR A 152 -12.39 -11.34 32.38
CA THR A 152 -11.45 -12.38 31.94
C THR A 152 -12.02 -13.20 30.79
N LEU A 153 -13.29 -13.59 30.91
CA LEU A 153 -13.99 -14.33 29.88
C LEU A 153 -14.20 -13.49 28.61
N PHE A 154 -14.56 -12.21 28.79
CA PHE A 154 -14.69 -11.25 27.67
C PHE A 154 -13.35 -11.08 26.94
N MET A 155 -12.24 -10.88 27.66
CA MET A 155 -10.92 -10.71 27.06
C MET A 155 -10.49 -11.95 26.27
N PHE A 156 -10.71 -13.15 26.80
CA PHE A 156 -10.36 -14.39 26.11
C PHE A 156 -11.20 -14.62 24.84
N THR A 157 -12.52 -14.51 24.95
CA THR A 157 -13.44 -14.70 23.80
C THR A 157 -13.23 -13.63 22.72
N SER A 158 -13.09 -12.35 23.10
CA SER A 158 -12.87 -11.27 22.16
C SER A 158 -11.50 -11.35 21.47
N THR A 159 -10.46 -11.84 22.17
CA THR A 159 -9.15 -12.10 21.54
C THR A 159 -9.25 -13.13 20.42
N ILE A 160 -9.98 -14.24 20.65
CA ILE A 160 -10.20 -15.28 19.62
C ILE A 160 -11.00 -14.70 18.45
N ILE A 161 -12.06 -13.91 18.72
CA ILE A 161 -12.89 -13.29 17.67
C ILE A 161 -12.06 -12.32 16.83
N LEU A 162 -11.26 -11.46 17.46
CA LEU A 162 -10.38 -10.50 16.76
C LEU A 162 -9.32 -11.23 15.92
N ALA A 163 -8.72 -12.29 16.45
CA ALA A 163 -7.76 -13.10 15.71
C ALA A 163 -8.41 -13.78 14.49
N ALA A 164 -9.58 -14.39 14.67
CA ALA A 164 -10.35 -14.99 13.59
C ALA A 164 -10.76 -13.95 12.54
N GLY A 165 -11.21 -12.76 12.97
CA GLY A 165 -11.57 -11.64 12.10
C GLY A 165 -10.40 -11.16 11.23
N SER A 166 -9.23 -10.94 11.82
CA SER A 166 -8.04 -10.52 11.09
C SER A 166 -7.54 -11.59 10.11
N MET A 167 -7.58 -12.86 10.49
CA MET A 167 -7.24 -13.98 9.59
C MET A 167 -8.25 -14.11 8.44
N PHE A 168 -9.52 -13.81 8.70
CA PHE A 168 -10.55 -13.79 7.67
C PHE A 168 -10.31 -12.66 6.66
N ILE A 169 -9.94 -11.45 7.12
CA ILE A 169 -9.56 -10.33 6.22
C ILE A 169 -8.35 -10.71 5.36
N LEU A 170 -7.35 -11.36 5.94
CA LEU A 170 -6.19 -11.86 5.21
C LEU A 170 -6.62 -12.83 4.10
N TRP A 171 -7.47 -13.80 4.44
CA TRP A 171 -8.03 -14.75 3.48
C TRP A 171 -8.82 -14.06 2.37
N LEU A 172 -9.64 -13.04 2.70
CA LEU A 172 -10.33 -12.21 1.70
C LEU A 172 -9.34 -11.52 0.76
N GLY A 173 -8.28 -10.92 1.29
CA GLY A 173 -7.24 -10.27 0.50
C GLY A 173 -6.54 -11.23 -0.47
N GLU A 174 -6.20 -12.44 -0.01
CA GLU A 174 -5.62 -13.48 -0.85
C GLU A 174 -6.60 -13.93 -1.95
N ARG A 175 -7.88 -14.10 -1.62
CA ARG A 175 -8.91 -14.47 -2.60
C ARG A 175 -9.17 -13.40 -3.66
N ILE A 176 -9.09 -12.11 -3.27
CA ILE A 176 -9.15 -11.01 -4.24
C ILE A 176 -7.94 -11.07 -5.17
N THR A 177 -6.73 -11.32 -4.63
CA THR A 177 -5.51 -11.44 -5.43
C THR A 177 -5.59 -12.60 -6.43
N ASP A 178 -6.11 -13.76 -6.00
CA ASP A 178 -6.19 -14.96 -6.85
C ASP A 178 -7.28 -14.88 -7.91
N LYS A 179 -8.48 -14.43 -7.54
CA LYS A 179 -9.68 -14.51 -8.38
C LYS A 179 -10.21 -13.15 -8.84
N GLY A 180 -9.75 -12.07 -8.23
CA GLY A 180 -10.17 -10.71 -8.52
C GLY A 180 -9.18 -9.96 -9.41
N ILE A 181 -9.11 -8.64 -9.21
CA ILE A 181 -8.19 -7.72 -9.88
C ILE A 181 -7.33 -7.02 -8.84
N GLY A 182 -6.05 -6.85 -9.13
CA GLY A 182 -5.12 -6.14 -8.27
C GLY A 182 -4.58 -6.97 -7.12
N ASN A 183 -3.79 -6.32 -6.27
CA ASN A 183 -3.35 -6.91 -5.00
C ASN A 183 -4.47 -6.74 -3.97
N GLY A 184 -5.12 -7.83 -3.56
CA GLY A 184 -6.29 -7.79 -2.69
C GLY A 184 -6.02 -7.17 -1.31
N ILE A 185 -4.83 -7.39 -0.74
CA ILE A 185 -4.42 -6.79 0.53
C ILE A 185 -4.38 -5.26 0.41
N SER A 186 -3.71 -4.77 -0.62
CA SER A 186 -3.61 -3.33 -0.89
C SER A 186 -4.97 -2.71 -1.21
N LEU A 187 -5.84 -3.43 -1.92
CA LEU A 187 -7.22 -3.00 -2.19
C LEU A 187 -8.06 -2.87 -0.93
N ILE A 188 -7.97 -3.81 0.00
CA ILE A 188 -8.68 -3.74 1.28
C ILE A 188 -8.25 -2.50 2.06
N ILE A 189 -6.94 -2.21 2.13
CA ILE A 189 -6.41 -1.00 2.78
C ILE A 189 -6.94 0.26 2.08
N MET A 190 -6.84 0.32 0.75
CA MET A 190 -7.32 1.45 -0.04
C MET A 190 -8.80 1.74 0.19
N ILE A 191 -9.64 0.71 0.24
CA ILE A 191 -11.07 0.86 0.48
C ILE A 191 -11.36 1.31 1.90
N GLY A 192 -10.56 0.85 2.89
CA GLY A 192 -10.61 1.37 4.26
C GLY A 192 -10.38 2.88 4.29
N ILE A 193 -9.36 3.35 3.57
CA ILE A 193 -9.02 4.76 3.46
C ILE A 193 -10.13 5.55 2.76
N ILE A 194 -10.56 5.12 1.57
CA ILE A 194 -11.59 5.82 0.77
C ILE A 194 -12.92 5.92 1.52
N ALA A 195 -13.26 4.91 2.30
CA ALA A 195 -14.54 4.90 3.02
C ALA A 195 -14.69 6.01 4.05
N ARG A 196 -13.58 6.56 4.56
CA ARG A 196 -13.60 7.68 5.50
C ARG A 196 -13.52 9.06 4.84
N LEU A 197 -13.09 9.11 3.58
CA LEU A 197 -12.92 10.36 2.85
C LEU A 197 -14.22 11.21 2.79
N PRO A 198 -15.40 10.66 2.45
CA PRO A 198 -16.62 11.46 2.41
C PRO A 198 -16.96 12.08 3.78
N GLN A 199 -16.84 11.28 4.85
CA GLN A 199 -17.16 11.74 6.20
C GLN A 199 -16.20 12.86 6.65
N SER A 200 -14.90 12.70 6.45
CA SER A 200 -13.89 13.71 6.82
C SER A 200 -14.06 15.00 6.01
N LEU A 201 -14.42 14.89 4.73
CA LEU A 201 -14.67 16.04 3.87
C LEU A 201 -15.93 16.82 4.32
N PHE A 202 -17.01 16.12 4.66
CA PHE A 202 -18.21 16.78 5.22
C PHE A 202 -17.95 17.42 6.58
N GLN A 203 -17.20 16.78 7.46
CA GLN A 203 -16.83 17.33 8.76
C GLN A 203 -15.98 18.59 8.61
N GLU A 204 -15.00 18.61 7.68
CA GLU A 204 -14.20 19.80 7.39
C GLU A 204 -15.08 20.94 6.87
N LEU A 205 -15.96 20.67 5.91
CA LEU A 205 -16.89 21.67 5.36
C LEU A 205 -17.76 22.31 6.49
N ILE A 206 -18.36 21.48 7.34
CA ILE A 206 -19.21 21.97 8.45
C ILE A 206 -18.36 22.81 9.43
N SER A 207 -17.17 22.34 9.78
CA SER A 207 -16.26 23.07 10.68
C SER A 207 -15.90 24.45 10.11
N ARG A 208 -15.51 24.54 8.85
CA ARG A 208 -15.17 25.81 8.21
C ARG A 208 -16.36 26.78 8.12
N MET A 209 -17.58 26.25 7.98
CA MET A 209 -18.80 27.06 7.98
C MET A 209 -19.19 27.55 9.39
N THR A 210 -18.90 26.75 10.43
CA THR A 210 -19.31 27.02 11.82
C THR A 210 -18.28 27.88 12.56
N ASP A 211 -16.99 27.59 12.40
CA ASP A 211 -15.90 28.16 13.23
C ASP A 211 -15.41 29.53 12.76
N LYS A 212 -16.02 30.18 11.77
CA LYS A 212 -15.62 31.49 11.18
C LYS A 212 -14.15 31.61 10.75
N THR A 213 -13.42 30.51 10.64
CA THR A 213 -12.00 30.45 10.25
C THR A 213 -11.86 30.36 8.74
N GLY A 214 -12.15 31.46 8.03
CA GLY A 214 -11.97 31.57 6.57
C GLY A 214 -13.13 31.06 5.71
N GLY A 215 -14.17 30.45 6.30
CA GLY A 215 -15.40 30.07 5.60
C GLY A 215 -15.22 29.14 4.40
N LEU A 216 -16.16 29.21 3.48
CA LEU A 216 -16.17 28.38 2.25
C LEU A 216 -14.96 28.60 1.34
N VAL A 217 -14.38 29.81 1.36
CA VAL A 217 -13.21 30.14 0.53
C VAL A 217 -12.00 29.34 0.96
N MET A 218 -11.76 29.19 2.27
CA MET A 218 -10.65 28.38 2.79
C MET A 218 -10.82 26.91 2.44
N PHE A 219 -12.03 26.38 2.54
CA PHE A 219 -12.33 25.00 2.12
C PHE A 219 -12.04 24.77 0.62
N LEU A 220 -12.36 25.73 -0.26
CA LEU A 220 -12.05 25.63 -1.67
C LEU A 220 -10.53 25.64 -1.93
N ILE A 221 -9.77 26.46 -1.20
CA ILE A 221 -8.30 26.48 -1.28
C ILE A 221 -7.74 25.12 -0.84
N GLU A 222 -8.22 24.56 0.24
CA GLU A 222 -7.82 23.22 0.72
C GLU A 222 -8.06 22.16 -0.35
N LEU A 223 -9.22 22.18 -1.00
CA LEU A 223 -9.56 21.23 -2.05
C LEU A 223 -8.64 21.37 -3.28
N VAL A 224 -8.28 22.61 -3.66
CA VAL A 224 -7.31 22.86 -4.75
C VAL A 224 -5.92 22.35 -4.36
N VAL A 225 -5.46 22.61 -3.13
CA VAL A 225 -4.17 22.11 -2.63
C VAL A 225 -4.17 20.59 -2.61
N LEU A 226 -5.25 19.93 -2.15
CA LEU A 226 -5.40 18.49 -2.19
C LEU A 226 -5.23 17.93 -3.61
N LEU A 227 -5.90 18.52 -4.60
CA LEU A 227 -5.76 18.12 -6.00
C LEU A 227 -4.32 18.27 -6.53
N VAL A 228 -3.64 19.35 -6.16
CA VAL A 228 -2.22 19.56 -6.52
C VAL A 228 -1.35 18.46 -5.89
N VAL A 229 -1.54 18.15 -4.62
CA VAL A 229 -0.77 17.10 -3.94
C VAL A 229 -1.02 15.73 -4.56
N ILE A 230 -2.28 15.40 -4.91
CA ILE A 230 -2.62 14.18 -5.64
C ILE A 230 -1.89 14.13 -7.00
N ALA A 231 -1.88 15.24 -7.75
CA ALA A 231 -1.18 15.30 -9.03
C ALA A 231 0.33 15.05 -8.87
N PHE A 232 0.96 15.64 -7.85
CA PHE A 232 2.37 15.38 -7.52
C PHE A 232 2.62 13.92 -7.13
N ALA A 233 1.74 13.32 -6.34
CA ALA A 233 1.84 11.90 -5.96
C ALA A 233 1.74 10.97 -7.19
N ILE A 234 0.84 11.29 -8.14
CA ILE A 234 0.72 10.54 -9.39
C ILE A 234 2.00 10.67 -10.22
N LEU A 235 2.56 11.87 -10.37
CA LEU A 235 3.81 12.09 -11.09
C LEU A 235 4.96 11.28 -10.48
N LEU A 236 5.04 11.20 -9.16
CA LEU A 236 6.04 10.41 -8.45
C LEU A 236 5.91 8.91 -8.76
N VAL A 237 4.69 8.38 -8.71
CA VAL A 237 4.43 6.94 -8.94
C VAL A 237 4.64 6.57 -10.41
N GLN A 238 4.31 7.45 -11.35
CA GLN A 238 4.48 7.23 -12.79
C GLN A 238 5.91 7.52 -13.27
N GLY A 239 6.70 8.25 -12.51
CA GLY A 239 8.04 8.67 -12.88
C GLY A 239 8.93 7.49 -13.24
N THR A 240 9.40 7.42 -14.49
CA THR A 240 10.31 6.36 -14.95
C THR A 240 11.49 6.92 -15.74
N ARG A 241 12.69 6.42 -15.47
CA ARG A 241 13.89 6.66 -16.28
C ARG A 241 14.04 5.54 -17.29
N LYS A 242 13.98 5.86 -18.58
CA LYS A 242 14.15 4.88 -19.67
C LYS A 242 15.63 4.74 -20.03
N ILE A 243 16.20 3.54 -19.87
CA ILE A 243 17.56 3.21 -20.32
C ILE A 243 17.47 2.56 -21.68
N PRO A 244 18.15 3.08 -22.72
CA PRO A 244 18.16 2.46 -24.04
C PRO A 244 18.98 1.19 -24.02
N VAL A 245 18.41 0.10 -24.50
CA VAL A 245 19.07 -1.21 -24.69
C VAL A 245 18.94 -1.62 -26.14
N GLN A 246 20.02 -2.09 -26.70
CA GLN A 246 20.07 -2.60 -28.06
C GLN A 246 20.30 -4.11 -28.04
N TYR A 247 19.44 -4.85 -28.73
CA TYR A 247 19.61 -6.29 -28.91
C TYR A 247 20.33 -6.58 -30.20
N ALA A 248 21.20 -7.60 -30.19
CA ALA A 248 21.91 -8.03 -31.39
C ALA A 248 20.95 -8.49 -32.48
N LYS A 249 21.24 -8.11 -33.71
CA LYS A 249 20.47 -8.59 -34.87
C LYS A 249 20.77 -10.07 -35.10
N LYS A 250 19.73 -10.90 -35.23
CA LYS A 250 19.84 -12.28 -35.68
C LYS A 250 19.52 -12.34 -37.18
N ILE A 251 20.42 -12.90 -37.96
CA ILE A 251 20.20 -13.17 -39.40
C ILE A 251 19.85 -14.65 -39.52
N VAL A 252 18.65 -14.96 -40.01
CA VAL A 252 18.19 -16.32 -40.28
C VAL A 252 17.85 -16.37 -41.76
N GLY A 253 18.74 -16.95 -42.54
CA GLY A 253 18.67 -16.92 -44.02
C GLY A 253 18.81 -15.47 -44.53
N ASN A 254 17.96 -15.05 -45.43
CA ASN A 254 17.95 -13.68 -46.00
C ASN A 254 17.14 -12.66 -45.19
N LYS A 255 16.68 -13.01 -44.00
CA LYS A 255 15.82 -12.12 -43.16
C LYS A 255 16.57 -11.71 -41.90
N GLN A 256 16.60 -10.40 -41.62
CA GLN A 256 17.12 -9.86 -40.39
C GLN A 256 15.99 -9.79 -39.37
N TYR A 257 16.21 -10.42 -38.18
CA TYR A 257 15.31 -10.35 -37.02
C TYR A 257 16.01 -9.61 -35.86
N GLY A 258 15.33 -8.72 -35.20
CA GLY A 258 15.88 -7.98 -34.05
C GLY A 258 16.54 -6.65 -34.44
N GLY A 259 17.32 -6.08 -33.53
CA GLY A 259 18.03 -4.81 -33.73
C GLY A 259 17.21 -3.56 -33.41
N ALA A 260 15.95 -3.72 -32.93
CA ALA A 260 15.15 -2.61 -32.43
C ALA A 260 15.71 -2.12 -31.08
N ARG A 261 15.79 -0.80 -30.92
CA ARG A 261 16.10 -0.20 -29.62
C ARG A 261 14.91 -0.41 -28.70
N GLN A 262 15.15 -1.05 -27.57
CA GLN A 262 14.19 -1.19 -26.49
C GLN A 262 14.64 -0.34 -25.31
N TYR A 263 13.70 -0.04 -24.40
CA TYR A 263 13.99 0.76 -23.22
C TYR A 263 13.64 -0.04 -21.98
N ILE A 264 14.55 -0.08 -21.01
CA ILE A 264 14.26 -0.60 -19.68
C ILE A 264 13.74 0.56 -18.83
N PRO A 265 12.47 0.54 -18.39
CA PRO A 265 11.92 1.57 -17.53
C PRO A 265 12.35 1.31 -16.08
N LEU A 266 13.21 2.18 -15.53
CA LEU A 266 13.51 2.20 -14.11
C LEU A 266 12.57 3.17 -13.41
N LYS A 267 11.75 2.69 -12.48
CA LYS A 267 10.83 3.53 -11.71
C LYS A 267 11.62 4.44 -10.75
N VAL A 268 11.25 5.72 -10.65
CA VAL A 268 11.83 6.66 -9.69
C VAL A 268 11.52 6.21 -8.27
N ASN A 269 10.30 5.75 -8.04
CA ASN A 269 9.88 5.12 -6.80
C ASN A 269 9.74 3.60 -7.02
N ALA A 270 10.87 2.89 -7.06
CA ALA A 270 10.88 1.44 -7.22
C ALA A 270 10.38 0.70 -5.98
N ALA A 271 10.52 1.34 -4.81
CA ALA A 271 10.10 0.81 -3.53
C ALA A 271 8.58 0.97 -3.28
N ASN A 272 7.86 1.71 -4.13
CA ASN A 272 6.45 2.04 -3.97
C ASN A 272 6.14 2.64 -2.57
N VAL A 273 5.15 2.12 -1.88
CA VAL A 273 4.69 2.61 -0.57
C VAL A 273 5.40 1.93 0.62
N MET A 274 6.14 0.85 0.37
CA MET A 274 6.75 0.02 1.43
C MET A 274 7.65 0.81 2.40
N PRO A 275 8.54 1.72 1.96
CA PRO A 275 9.40 2.48 2.88
C PRO A 275 8.62 3.28 3.92
N ILE A 276 7.47 3.84 3.55
CA ILE A 276 6.65 4.64 4.45
C ILE A 276 5.99 3.74 5.50
N ILE A 277 5.49 2.57 5.08
CA ILE A 277 4.89 1.59 5.99
C ILE A 277 5.94 1.10 7.00
N PHE A 278 7.18 0.85 6.56
CA PHE A 278 8.30 0.48 7.45
C PHE A 278 8.64 1.59 8.45
N ALA A 279 8.79 2.83 7.96
CA ALA A 279 9.06 3.97 8.82
C ALA A 279 7.96 4.16 9.86
N GLN A 280 6.70 4.01 9.46
CA GLN A 280 5.55 4.11 10.34
C GLN A 280 5.50 2.99 11.38
N ALA A 281 5.80 1.74 10.99
CA ALA A 281 5.87 0.61 11.91
C ALA A 281 6.93 0.81 12.99
N ILE A 282 8.09 1.39 12.64
CA ILE A 282 9.14 1.70 13.63
C ILE A 282 8.73 2.85 14.54
N MET A 283 8.10 3.88 13.98
CA MET A 283 7.58 5.00 14.79
C MET A 283 6.45 4.57 15.75
N PHE A 284 5.81 3.43 15.48
CA PHE A 284 4.82 2.85 16.36
C PHE A 284 5.40 2.25 17.64
N ILE A 285 6.65 1.76 17.61
CA ILE A 285 7.30 1.08 18.74
C ILE A 285 7.44 2.00 19.98
N PRO A 286 8.03 3.22 19.87
CA PRO A 286 8.12 4.13 21.00
C PRO A 286 6.78 4.47 21.62
N ILE A 287 5.73 4.63 20.78
CA ILE A 287 4.40 5.01 21.20
C ILE A 287 3.72 3.90 21.99
N THR A 288 3.88 2.64 21.54
CA THR A 288 3.35 1.49 22.30
C THR A 288 4.03 1.32 23.66
N LEU A 289 5.35 1.57 23.72
CA LEU A 289 6.10 1.53 24.98
C LEU A 289 5.62 2.60 25.97
N VAL A 290 5.32 3.80 25.49
CA VAL A 290 4.78 4.89 26.33
C VAL A 290 3.35 4.59 26.79
N GLY A 291 2.56 3.90 25.97
CA GLY A 291 1.20 3.48 26.32
C GLY A 291 1.15 2.50 27.51
N PHE A 292 2.25 1.81 27.83
CA PHE A 292 2.39 0.95 29.00
C PHE A 292 2.91 1.69 30.26
N SER A 293 3.48 2.89 30.10
CA SER A 293 3.91 3.74 31.21
C SER A 293 3.01 4.96 31.32
N ASN A 294 2.88 5.52 32.56
CA ASN A 294 2.10 6.74 32.75
C ASN A 294 2.66 7.88 31.90
N VAL A 295 1.86 8.41 30.99
CA VAL A 295 2.23 9.48 30.03
C VAL A 295 2.79 10.73 30.73
N ASN A 296 2.42 10.95 32.00
CA ASN A 296 2.89 12.11 32.79
C ASN A 296 4.36 12.02 33.23
N ASP A 297 4.93 10.81 33.28
CA ASP A 297 6.31 10.58 33.70
C ASP A 297 7.28 10.44 32.50
N ALA A 298 6.77 10.49 31.28
CA ALA A 298 7.59 10.40 30.07
C ALA A 298 8.44 11.65 29.87
N SER A 299 9.73 11.47 29.57
CA SER A 299 10.63 12.58 29.24
C SER A 299 10.10 13.42 28.08
N GLY A 300 10.36 14.73 28.08
CA GLY A 300 9.85 15.66 27.06
C GLY A 300 10.14 15.22 25.62
N PHE A 301 11.25 14.50 25.39
CA PHE A 301 11.59 13.93 24.08
C PHE A 301 10.64 12.82 23.67
N VAL A 302 10.27 11.93 24.57
CA VAL A 302 9.32 10.83 24.29
C VAL A 302 7.94 11.38 23.99
N ARG A 303 7.51 12.44 24.72
CA ARG A 303 6.27 13.15 24.44
C ARG A 303 6.27 13.81 23.06
N ALA A 304 7.40 14.40 22.65
CA ALA A 304 7.56 14.98 21.31
C ALA A 304 7.53 13.92 20.20
N LEU A 305 7.87 12.65 20.48
CA LEU A 305 7.77 11.54 19.54
C LEU A 305 6.36 10.94 19.44
N THR A 306 5.48 11.22 20.38
CA THR A 306 4.07 10.76 20.32
C THR A 306 3.16 11.73 19.61
N ASP A 307 3.57 12.99 19.48
CA ASP A 307 2.80 14.03 18.83
C ASP A 307 3.14 14.13 17.34
N HIS A 308 2.18 13.79 16.47
CA HIS A 308 2.34 13.83 15.00
C HIS A 308 2.56 15.24 14.44
N THR A 309 2.18 16.29 15.16
CA THR A 309 2.39 17.67 14.75
C THR A 309 3.77 18.18 15.13
N SER A 310 4.49 17.46 16.01
CA SER A 310 5.81 17.82 16.48
C SER A 310 6.85 17.81 15.37
N PHE A 311 7.73 18.82 15.36
CA PHE A 311 8.85 18.90 14.44
C PHE A 311 9.77 17.67 14.53
N TRP A 312 10.08 17.18 15.75
CA TRP A 312 10.95 16.04 15.97
C TRP A 312 10.36 14.73 15.41
N TYR A 313 9.06 14.52 15.59
CA TYR A 313 8.36 13.38 14.99
C TYR A 313 8.52 13.37 13.46
N ASN A 314 8.18 14.49 12.82
CA ASN A 314 8.21 14.61 11.37
C ASN A 314 9.62 14.52 10.80
N LEU A 315 10.63 15.09 11.51
CA LEU A 315 12.03 14.98 11.09
C LEU A 315 12.53 13.54 11.11
N ILE A 316 12.32 12.82 12.22
CA ILE A 316 12.73 11.42 12.34
C ILE A 316 11.99 10.55 11.34
N PHE A 317 10.69 10.77 11.17
CA PHE A 317 9.88 10.07 10.19
C PHE A 317 10.40 10.26 8.75
N ALA A 318 10.76 11.51 8.38
CA ALA A 318 11.36 11.80 7.08
C ALA A 318 12.70 11.08 6.87
N VAL A 319 13.58 11.13 7.87
CA VAL A 319 14.88 10.46 7.81
C VAL A 319 14.72 8.95 7.66
N LEU A 320 13.80 8.35 8.41
CA LEU A 320 13.47 6.93 8.30
C LEU A 320 12.95 6.57 6.90
N ILE A 321 12.04 7.38 6.33
CA ILE A 321 11.53 7.16 4.97
C ILE A 321 12.66 7.18 3.94
N ILE A 322 13.56 8.15 4.01
CA ILE A 322 14.70 8.25 3.10
C ILE A 322 15.57 7.00 3.23
N LEU A 323 15.94 6.63 4.46
CA LEU A 323 16.78 5.47 4.74
C LEU A 323 16.12 4.18 4.23
N PHE A 324 14.85 3.95 4.52
CA PHE A 324 14.14 2.77 4.05
C PHE A 324 13.90 2.76 2.54
N THR A 325 13.77 3.92 1.90
CA THR A 325 13.66 3.98 0.44
C THR A 325 14.94 3.47 -0.22
N TYR A 326 16.10 3.90 0.25
CA TYR A 326 17.38 3.37 -0.22
C TYR A 326 17.53 1.87 0.04
N PHE A 327 17.26 1.48 1.28
CA PHE A 327 17.36 0.09 1.70
C PHE A 327 16.44 -0.82 0.86
N TYR A 328 15.17 -0.46 0.70
CA TYR A 328 14.21 -1.27 -0.03
C TYR A 328 14.49 -1.28 -1.54
N THR A 329 14.94 -0.16 -2.09
CA THR A 329 15.34 -0.09 -3.51
C THR A 329 16.51 -1.02 -3.80
N ALA A 330 17.52 -1.06 -2.93
CA ALA A 330 18.67 -1.95 -3.07
C ALA A 330 18.30 -3.44 -3.01
N ILE A 331 17.22 -3.78 -2.29
CA ILE A 331 16.73 -5.17 -2.21
C ILE A 331 15.89 -5.55 -3.43
N THR A 332 15.00 -4.64 -3.84
CA THR A 332 14.02 -4.93 -4.89
C THR A 332 14.67 -4.99 -6.27
N ILE A 333 15.68 -4.17 -6.50
CA ILE A 333 16.39 -4.12 -7.78
C ILE A 333 17.79 -4.67 -7.58
N ASN A 334 18.09 -5.76 -8.29
CA ASN A 334 19.41 -6.36 -8.33
C ASN A 334 20.10 -6.01 -9.66
N PRO A 335 21.02 -5.02 -9.70
CA PRO A 335 21.67 -4.58 -10.91
C PRO A 335 22.51 -5.68 -11.57
N THR A 336 23.11 -6.58 -10.77
CA THR A 336 23.92 -7.69 -11.26
C THR A 336 23.08 -8.70 -12.03
N GLN A 337 21.94 -9.09 -11.47
CA GLN A 337 21.01 -10.01 -12.12
C GLN A 337 20.44 -9.40 -13.40
N MET A 338 20.06 -8.12 -13.38
CA MET A 338 19.60 -7.42 -14.59
C MET A 338 20.65 -7.40 -15.70
N ALA A 339 21.92 -7.14 -15.36
CA ALA A 339 23.03 -7.13 -16.32
C ALA A 339 23.31 -8.53 -16.89
N GLU A 340 23.20 -9.59 -16.07
CA GLU A 340 23.34 -10.98 -16.53
C GLU A 340 22.18 -11.39 -17.45
N ASP A 341 20.95 -11.06 -17.11
CA ASP A 341 19.78 -11.36 -17.94
C ASP A 341 19.86 -10.63 -19.29
N MET A 342 20.31 -9.37 -19.31
CA MET A 342 20.59 -8.65 -20.54
C MET A 342 21.67 -9.36 -21.37
N LYS A 343 22.77 -9.78 -20.74
CA LYS A 343 23.86 -10.51 -21.41
C LYS A 343 23.38 -11.84 -22.01
N ARG A 344 22.56 -12.61 -21.26
CA ARG A 344 21.97 -13.88 -21.75
C ARG A 344 21.07 -13.67 -22.96
N ASN A 345 20.35 -12.55 -23.01
CA ASN A 345 19.46 -12.20 -24.11
C ASN A 345 20.17 -11.44 -25.25
N ASN A 346 21.52 -11.39 -25.25
CA ASN A 346 22.34 -10.63 -26.21
C ASN A 346 21.95 -9.14 -26.30
N GLY A 347 21.49 -8.57 -25.19
CA GLY A 347 21.23 -7.15 -25.05
C GLY A 347 22.43 -6.40 -24.48
N PHE A 348 22.66 -5.19 -24.93
CA PHE A 348 23.73 -4.32 -24.41
C PHE A 348 23.27 -2.86 -24.39
N ILE A 349 23.86 -2.09 -23.49
CA ILE A 349 23.67 -0.65 -23.43
C ILE A 349 24.71 -0.01 -24.36
N PRO A 350 24.31 0.84 -25.33
CA PRO A 350 25.27 1.49 -26.22
C PRO A 350 26.35 2.24 -25.44
N GLY A 351 27.62 1.95 -25.74
CA GLY A 351 28.78 2.57 -25.09
C GLY A 351 29.27 1.90 -23.80
N ILE A 352 28.62 0.82 -23.32
CA ILE A 352 28.99 0.11 -22.09
C ILE A 352 29.21 -1.36 -22.37
N LYS A 353 30.30 -1.93 -21.82
CA LYS A 353 30.58 -3.36 -21.97
C LYS A 353 29.57 -4.21 -21.21
N PRO A 354 29.02 -5.28 -21.83
CA PRO A 354 28.09 -6.20 -21.15
C PRO A 354 28.73 -6.87 -19.93
N GLY A 355 27.95 -7.05 -18.86
CA GLY A 355 28.37 -7.69 -17.62
C GLY A 355 28.59 -6.70 -16.48
N LYS A 356 29.72 -6.76 -15.78
CA LYS A 356 29.99 -5.99 -14.56
C LYS A 356 29.85 -4.47 -14.74
N GLN A 357 30.37 -3.92 -15.83
CA GLN A 357 30.24 -2.48 -16.12
C GLN A 357 28.78 -2.05 -16.35
N THR A 358 27.97 -2.91 -16.94
CA THR A 358 26.52 -2.66 -17.10
C THR A 358 25.83 -2.65 -15.74
N ALA A 359 26.19 -3.57 -14.83
CA ALA A 359 25.66 -3.60 -13.47
C ALA A 359 26.03 -2.33 -12.70
N GLU A 360 27.28 -1.91 -12.72
CA GLU A 360 27.76 -0.68 -12.10
C GLU A 360 27.04 0.58 -12.64
N TYR A 361 26.82 0.63 -13.95
CA TYR A 361 26.09 1.74 -14.59
C TYR A 361 24.64 1.81 -14.12
N ILE A 362 23.94 0.66 -14.06
CA ILE A 362 22.56 0.59 -13.57
C ILE A 362 22.50 1.01 -12.10
N ASP A 363 23.45 0.55 -11.28
CA ASP A 363 23.53 0.89 -9.87
C ASP A 363 23.71 2.39 -9.63
N VAL A 364 24.63 3.03 -10.36
CA VAL A 364 24.83 4.49 -10.29
C VAL A 364 23.56 5.26 -10.71
N ILE A 365 22.86 4.80 -11.76
CA ILE A 365 21.61 5.44 -12.18
C ILE A 365 20.54 5.28 -11.08
N MET A 366 20.41 4.06 -10.54
CA MET A 366 19.46 3.80 -9.47
C MET A 366 19.68 4.67 -8.24
N SER A 367 20.92 4.76 -7.76
CA SER A 367 21.28 5.64 -6.62
C SER A 367 20.91 7.08 -6.88
N ARG A 368 21.18 7.61 -8.08
CA ARG A 368 20.87 8.99 -8.46
C ARG A 368 19.37 9.26 -8.59
N ILE A 369 18.58 8.27 -9.01
CA ILE A 369 17.13 8.41 -9.14
C ILE A 369 16.44 8.24 -7.79
N THR A 370 16.95 7.36 -6.94
CA THR A 370 16.38 7.09 -5.61
C THR A 370 16.46 8.31 -4.70
N LEU A 371 17.52 9.13 -4.81
CA LEU A 371 17.69 10.32 -3.97
C LEU A 371 16.51 11.30 -4.11
N PRO A 372 16.20 11.88 -5.29
CA PRO A 372 15.05 12.76 -5.44
C PRO A 372 13.74 12.04 -5.12
N GLY A 373 13.60 10.76 -5.49
CA GLY A 373 12.42 9.95 -5.18
C GLY A 373 12.17 9.85 -3.67
N SER A 374 13.20 9.59 -2.87
CA SER A 374 13.09 9.48 -1.42
C SER A 374 12.74 10.82 -0.74
N PHE A 375 13.31 11.93 -1.23
CA PHE A 375 12.96 13.27 -0.76
C PHE A 375 11.50 13.62 -1.05
N PHE A 376 11.01 13.33 -2.26
CA PHE A 376 9.60 13.54 -2.61
C PHE A 376 8.66 12.66 -1.78
N LEU A 377 9.03 11.41 -1.53
CA LEU A 377 8.28 10.52 -0.65
C LEU A 377 8.19 11.08 0.76
N ALA A 378 9.33 11.52 1.33
CA ALA A 378 9.37 12.10 2.66
C ALA A 378 8.54 13.40 2.73
N LEU A 379 8.62 14.26 1.71
CA LEU A 379 7.84 15.49 1.64
C LEU A 379 6.33 15.20 1.62
N VAL A 380 5.87 14.29 0.76
CA VAL A 380 4.46 13.90 0.71
C VAL A 380 4.02 13.24 2.02
N ALA A 381 4.89 12.48 2.68
CA ALA A 381 4.58 11.83 3.95
C ALA A 381 4.37 12.82 5.11
N ILE A 382 5.04 13.98 5.08
CA ILE A 382 4.95 15.03 6.12
C ILE A 382 3.81 16.03 5.83
N MET A 383 3.29 16.09 4.60
CA MET A 383 2.23 17.05 4.23
C MET A 383 1.02 17.10 5.20
N PRO A 384 0.55 15.99 5.80
CA PRO A 384 -0.52 16.05 6.80
C PRO A 384 -0.19 16.94 8.01
N ALA A 385 1.06 16.96 8.47
CA ALA A 385 1.48 17.83 9.57
C ALA A 385 1.40 19.31 9.18
N PHE A 386 1.82 19.64 7.96
CA PHE A 386 1.67 21.01 7.43
C PHE A 386 0.19 21.39 7.33
N ALA A 387 -0.68 20.51 6.80
CA ALA A 387 -2.12 20.76 6.74
C ALA A 387 -2.72 21.04 8.12
N GLY A 388 -2.28 20.29 9.16
CA GLY A 388 -2.66 20.53 10.55
C GLY A 388 -2.28 21.93 11.07
N ILE A 389 -1.09 22.45 10.72
CA ILE A 389 -0.65 23.80 11.09
C ILE A 389 -1.56 24.87 10.47
N PHE A 390 -2.10 24.64 9.26
CA PHE A 390 -3.06 25.54 8.61
C PHE A 390 -4.49 25.39 9.15
N GLY A 391 -4.69 24.60 10.22
CA GLY A 391 -5.96 24.44 10.90
C GLY A 391 -6.93 23.49 10.22
N VAL A 392 -6.45 22.62 9.33
CA VAL A 392 -7.22 21.51 8.76
C VAL A 392 -7.44 20.46 9.84
N LYS A 393 -8.67 19.92 9.97
CA LYS A 393 -8.93 18.86 10.94
C LYS A 393 -8.08 17.62 10.69
N ALA A 394 -7.61 16.99 11.76
CA ALA A 394 -6.66 15.86 11.71
C ALA A 394 -7.13 14.73 10.80
N GLU A 395 -8.43 14.40 10.80
CA GLU A 395 -8.98 13.35 9.93
C GLU A 395 -8.88 13.69 8.44
N PHE A 396 -9.14 14.96 8.05
CA PHE A 396 -9.05 15.40 6.67
C PHE A 396 -7.59 15.67 6.27
N ALA A 397 -6.76 16.18 7.19
CA ALA A 397 -5.34 16.43 6.98
C ALA A 397 -4.58 15.18 6.51
N GLN A 398 -4.97 13.98 6.97
CA GLN A 398 -4.36 12.71 6.56
C GLN A 398 -4.52 12.39 5.07
N PHE A 399 -5.49 13.00 4.39
CA PHE A 399 -5.68 12.85 2.94
C PHE A 399 -4.78 13.78 2.12
N PHE A 400 -4.18 14.80 2.73
CA PHE A 400 -3.23 15.69 2.05
C PHE A 400 -1.87 15.05 1.82
N GLY A 401 -1.65 13.83 2.27
CA GLY A 401 -0.36 13.16 2.12
C GLY A 401 -0.27 11.91 2.96
N GLY A 402 0.93 11.67 3.46
CA GLY A 402 1.19 10.51 4.30
C GLY A 402 1.05 9.19 3.56
N THR A 403 0.91 8.13 4.34
CA THR A 403 0.75 6.77 3.82
C THR A 403 -0.54 6.58 3.04
N SER A 404 -1.61 7.25 3.47
CA SER A 404 -2.95 7.07 2.90
C SER A 404 -3.04 7.49 1.44
N LEU A 405 -2.59 8.70 1.12
CA LEU A 405 -2.62 9.21 -0.25
C LEU A 405 -1.73 8.37 -1.17
N LEU A 406 -0.53 8.00 -0.72
CA LEU A 406 0.40 7.22 -1.52
C LEU A 406 -0.08 5.80 -1.75
N ILE A 407 -0.70 5.16 -0.73
CA ILE A 407 -1.34 3.85 -0.90
C ILE A 407 -2.49 3.95 -1.91
N LEU A 408 -3.33 4.97 -1.77
CA LEU A 408 -4.47 5.18 -2.67
C LEU A 408 -3.99 5.33 -4.13
N VAL A 409 -3.05 6.23 -4.38
CA VAL A 409 -2.51 6.46 -5.73
C VAL A 409 -1.80 5.22 -6.27
N GLY A 410 -0.96 4.57 -5.45
CA GLY A 410 -0.20 3.38 -5.84
C GLY A 410 -1.12 2.21 -6.21
N VAL A 411 -2.11 1.92 -5.38
CA VAL A 411 -3.03 0.80 -5.61
C VAL A 411 -3.94 1.05 -6.81
N VAL A 412 -4.46 2.28 -6.96
CA VAL A 412 -5.26 2.63 -8.14
C VAL A 412 -4.44 2.47 -9.42
N PHE A 413 -3.19 2.92 -9.40
CA PHE A 413 -2.31 2.81 -10.55
C PHE A 413 -1.97 1.36 -10.90
N ASP A 414 -1.62 0.54 -9.90
CA ASP A 414 -1.32 -0.88 -10.10
C ASP A 414 -2.56 -1.65 -10.62
N THR A 415 -3.75 -1.34 -10.10
CA THR A 415 -5.00 -1.97 -10.58
C THR A 415 -5.34 -1.57 -12.01
N LEU A 416 -5.14 -0.29 -12.37
CA LEU A 416 -5.33 0.19 -13.74
C LEU A 416 -4.36 -0.50 -14.71
N GLN A 417 -3.07 -0.62 -14.35
CA GLN A 417 -2.09 -1.33 -15.17
C GLN A 417 -2.47 -2.80 -15.41
N GLN A 418 -3.01 -3.47 -14.39
CA GLN A 418 -3.47 -4.86 -14.55
C GLN A 418 -4.68 -4.94 -15.48
N VAL A 419 -5.65 -4.03 -15.35
CA VAL A 419 -6.79 -3.95 -16.26
C VAL A 419 -6.35 -3.70 -17.71
N GLU A 420 -5.42 -2.76 -17.91
CA GLU A 420 -4.85 -2.48 -19.25
C GLU A 420 -4.12 -3.70 -19.83
N SER A 421 -3.34 -4.41 -19.01
CA SER A 421 -2.64 -5.63 -19.40
C SER A 421 -3.62 -6.72 -19.85
N HIS A 422 -4.71 -6.93 -19.12
CA HIS A 422 -5.77 -7.88 -19.51
C HIS A 422 -6.49 -7.47 -20.81
N LEU A 423 -6.74 -6.18 -21.00
CA LEU A 423 -7.33 -5.66 -22.24
C LEU A 423 -6.42 -5.89 -23.44
N LEU A 424 -5.13 -5.62 -23.30
CA LEU A 424 -4.13 -5.82 -24.35
C LEU A 424 -4.00 -7.30 -24.76
N MET A 425 -3.90 -8.21 -23.78
CA MET A 425 -3.82 -9.66 -24.08
C MET A 425 -5.02 -10.15 -24.90
N ARG A 426 -6.23 -9.72 -24.57
CA ARG A 426 -7.45 -10.10 -25.32
C ARG A 426 -7.54 -9.44 -26.68
N HIS A 427 -6.99 -8.25 -26.85
CA HIS A 427 -6.95 -7.60 -28.17
C HIS A 427 -6.07 -8.40 -29.14
N TYR A 428 -4.93 -8.93 -28.66
CA TYR A 428 -4.07 -9.83 -29.41
C TYR A 428 -4.77 -11.16 -29.76
N ASP A 429 -5.47 -11.79 -28.84
CA ASP A 429 -6.24 -13.02 -29.08
C ASP A 429 -7.37 -12.80 -30.11
N GLY A 430 -8.03 -11.65 -30.08
CA GLY A 430 -9.02 -11.26 -31.06
C GLY A 430 -8.46 -11.08 -32.46
N LEU A 431 -7.26 -10.50 -32.57
CA LEU A 431 -6.56 -10.34 -33.85
C LEU A 431 -6.09 -11.69 -34.42
N LEU A 432 -5.65 -12.61 -33.55
CA LEU A 432 -5.28 -13.98 -33.96
C LEU A 432 -6.50 -14.78 -34.44
N LYS A 433 -7.63 -14.72 -33.73
CA LYS A 433 -8.86 -15.42 -34.08
C LYS A 433 -9.54 -14.84 -35.36
N SER A 434 -9.42 -13.54 -35.59
CA SER A 434 -9.98 -12.87 -36.77
C SER A 434 -9.15 -13.02 -38.03
N GLY A 435 -8.01 -13.72 -37.99
CA GLY A 435 -7.14 -13.97 -39.15
C GLY A 435 -6.51 -12.70 -39.75
N ARG A 436 -6.64 -11.54 -39.10
CA ARG A 436 -6.07 -10.26 -39.56
C ARG A 436 -4.55 -10.16 -39.46
N ILE A 437 -3.90 -11.02 -38.67
CA ILE A 437 -2.47 -11.24 -38.76
C ILE A 437 -2.25 -12.41 -39.72
N LYS A 438 -2.42 -12.18 -41.01
CA LYS A 438 -1.84 -13.05 -42.03
C LYS A 438 -0.32 -12.96 -41.85
N GLY A 439 0.27 -13.96 -41.20
CA GLY A 439 1.68 -14.22 -41.37
C GLY A 439 1.91 -14.25 -42.87
N ARG A 440 2.86 -13.49 -43.37
CA ARG A 440 3.27 -13.48 -44.79
C ARG A 440 3.85 -14.86 -45.11
N SER A 441 2.97 -15.85 -45.29
CA SER A 441 3.29 -17.11 -45.95
C SER A 441 3.54 -16.75 -47.41
N GLY A 442 4.79 -16.40 -47.69
CA GLY A 442 5.22 -16.34 -49.08
C GLY A 442 4.96 -17.69 -49.72
N ASN A 443 4.25 -17.69 -50.83
CA ASN A 443 4.16 -18.81 -51.75
C ASN A 443 5.53 -19.48 -51.86
N VAL A 444 5.68 -20.66 -51.26
CA VAL A 444 6.66 -21.64 -51.73
C VAL A 444 5.94 -22.34 -52.87
N ALA A 445 6.04 -21.75 -54.08
CA ALA A 445 5.78 -22.46 -55.30
C ALA A 445 6.86 -23.55 -55.39
N ALA A 446 6.43 -24.76 -55.52
CA ALA A 446 7.23 -25.93 -55.86
C ALA A 446 8.08 -25.68 -57.12
N TYR A 447 9.33 -25.97 -57.01
CA TYR A 447 10.16 -26.67 -57.99
C TYR A 447 11.21 -27.45 -57.20
#